data_459b8d8f94a50a0aeb66cd72b5f38f00
#
_entry.id   459b8d8f94a50a0aeb66cd72b5f38f00
#
_cell.length_a   1.000
_cell.length_b   1.000
_cell.length_c   1.000
_cell.angle_alpha   90.00
_cell.angle_beta   90.00
_cell.angle_gamma   90.00
#
_symmetry.space_group_name_H-M   'P 1'
#
loop_
_entity.id
_entity.type
_entity.pdbx_description
1 polymer ?
#
loop_
_entity_poly.entity_id
_entity_poly.type
_entity_poly.pdbx_seq_one_letter_code
_entity_poly.pdbx_strand_id
1 'polypeptide(L)'
;ERTKPHVNVGTIGHVDHGKTTLTAALTKIGAERFGGEFKAYDAIDAAPEEKARGITISTAHVEYESAIRHYAHVDCPGHADYVKNMITGAAQMDGAILVCSAADGPMPQTREHILLSRQVGVPYIVVFLNKADMVDDAELLELVEMEVRELLSKYDFPGDDTPIVHGSARLALEGDQSEIGVPAILKLVDALDTWIPTPERDVDKPFLMPVEDVFSISGRGTVVTGRIERGIIKVGDEIEIVGIRPTQKTTVTGVEMFRKLLDQGQAGDNAGLLLRGTKRDDVERGQVLAKPGSITPHTEFEAEVYVLSKDEGGRHTPFFKGYRPQFYFRTTDITGAVQLPEGVEMVMPGDNVKMVVTLINPVAMDEGLRFAIREGGRTVGAGVVAKIIK
;
A
#
# COMPACT_ATOMS: atom_id res chain seq x y z
N GLU A 1 16.99 -15.16 11.96
CA GLU A 1 15.59 -15.48 12.24
C GLU A 1 14.96 -14.37 13.08
N ARG A 2 13.95 -13.68 12.56
CA ARG A 2 13.30 -12.59 13.28
C ARG A 2 12.38 -13.18 14.37
N THR A 3 12.67 -12.87 15.62
CA THR A 3 11.88 -13.34 16.76
C THR A 3 10.65 -12.47 17.04
N LYS A 4 10.63 -11.22 16.50
CA LYS A 4 9.53 -10.27 16.69
C LYS A 4 8.70 -10.12 15.42
N PRO A 5 7.36 -9.92 15.53
CA PRO A 5 6.52 -9.61 14.39
C PRO A 5 7.01 -8.35 13.67
N HIS A 6 6.89 -8.36 12.34
CA HIS A 6 7.28 -7.27 11.46
C HIS A 6 6.08 -6.40 11.11
N VAL A 7 6.21 -5.08 11.25
CA VAL A 7 5.17 -4.10 10.93
C VAL A 7 5.77 -2.99 10.05
N ASN A 8 5.07 -2.65 8.98
CA ASN A 8 5.47 -1.59 8.06
C ASN A 8 4.73 -0.29 8.42
N VAL A 9 5.47 0.76 8.67
CA VAL A 9 4.92 2.09 8.98
C VAL A 9 5.60 3.15 8.11
N GLY A 10 5.03 4.34 8.10
CA GLY A 10 5.64 5.48 7.42
C GLY A 10 5.18 6.79 8.04
N THR A 11 5.95 7.85 7.82
CA THR A 11 5.57 9.20 8.24
C THR A 11 4.82 9.91 7.11
N ILE A 12 3.74 10.59 7.49
CA ILE A 12 2.93 11.42 6.60
C ILE A 12 2.74 12.79 7.25
N GLY A 13 2.39 13.80 6.45
CA GLY A 13 2.14 15.14 6.95
C GLY A 13 2.77 16.23 6.09
N HIS A 14 2.53 17.47 6.48
CA HIS A 14 3.02 18.64 5.75
C HIS A 14 4.55 18.75 5.79
N VAL A 15 5.15 19.27 4.71
CA VAL A 15 6.58 19.59 4.67
C VAL A 15 6.92 20.57 5.82
N ASP A 16 8.13 20.49 6.35
CA ASP A 16 8.63 21.30 7.47
C ASP A 16 7.96 21.06 8.82
N HIS A 17 7.09 20.05 8.98
CA HIS A 17 6.54 19.67 10.26
C HIS A 17 7.43 18.69 11.07
N GLY A 18 8.56 18.29 10.49
CA GLY A 18 9.59 17.51 11.20
C GLY A 18 9.49 16.01 11.05
N LYS A 19 8.99 15.50 9.93
CA LYS A 19 8.89 14.06 9.66
C LYS A 19 10.25 13.35 9.72
N THR A 20 11.27 13.90 9.07
CA THR A 20 12.61 13.30 9.03
C THR A 20 13.29 13.36 10.39
N THR A 21 13.12 14.45 11.12
CA THR A 21 13.64 14.56 12.50
C THR A 21 12.99 13.52 13.42
N LEU A 22 11.69 13.31 13.29
CA LEU A 22 11.00 12.27 14.05
C LEU A 22 11.52 10.88 13.70
N THR A 23 11.73 10.61 12.43
CA THR A 23 12.29 9.32 11.96
C THR A 23 13.66 9.09 12.59
N ALA A 24 14.52 10.10 12.59
CA ALA A 24 15.84 10.03 13.24
C ALA A 24 15.73 9.76 14.76
N ALA A 25 14.80 10.44 15.43
CA ALA A 25 14.56 10.24 16.87
C ALA A 25 14.10 8.80 17.17
N LEU A 26 13.20 8.26 16.34
CA LEU A 26 12.73 6.87 16.48
C LEU A 26 13.87 5.86 16.34
N THR A 27 14.75 6.05 15.36
CA THR A 27 15.90 5.15 15.17
C THR A 27 16.90 5.25 16.33
N LYS A 28 17.19 6.46 16.79
CA LYS A 28 18.11 6.69 17.91
C LYS A 28 17.62 6.04 19.20
N ILE A 29 16.38 6.33 19.56
CA ILE A 29 15.79 5.83 20.81
C ILE A 29 15.55 4.32 20.73
N GLY A 30 15.14 3.82 19.57
CA GLY A 30 15.03 2.39 19.31
C GLY A 30 16.36 1.66 19.49
N ALA A 31 17.44 2.20 18.96
CA ALA A 31 18.78 1.63 19.09
C ALA A 31 19.26 1.64 20.55
N GLU A 32 19.05 2.74 21.28
CA GLU A 32 19.46 2.88 22.68
C GLU A 32 18.66 2.00 23.64
N ARG A 33 17.38 1.81 23.39
CA ARG A 33 16.47 1.11 24.32
C ARG A 33 16.20 -0.34 23.96
N PHE A 34 16.16 -0.68 22.66
CA PHE A 34 15.71 -1.99 22.18
C PHE A 34 16.70 -2.68 21.26
N GLY A 35 17.80 -2.03 20.93
CA GLY A 35 18.80 -2.51 19.96
C GLY A 35 18.47 -2.08 18.53
N GLY A 36 19.44 -2.25 17.63
CA GLY A 36 19.34 -1.84 16.24
C GLY A 36 20.36 -0.75 15.87
N GLU A 37 20.31 -0.27 14.65
CA GLU A 37 21.19 0.78 14.15
C GLU A 37 20.54 2.14 14.20
N PHE A 38 21.30 3.15 14.66
CA PHE A 38 20.91 4.54 14.57
C PHE A 38 21.24 5.12 13.20
N LYS A 39 20.29 5.83 12.58
CA LYS A 39 20.53 6.63 11.38
C LYS A 39 20.38 8.11 11.68
N ALA A 40 21.45 8.87 11.43
CA ALA A 40 21.45 10.32 11.57
C ALA A 40 20.54 10.97 10.51
N TYR A 41 20.07 12.18 10.80
CA TYR A 41 19.21 12.97 9.92
C TYR A 41 19.72 13.02 8.47
N ASP A 42 21.00 13.34 8.29
CA ASP A 42 21.62 13.46 6.97
C ASP A 42 21.61 12.15 6.16
N ALA A 43 21.73 11.02 6.84
CA ALA A 43 21.68 9.72 6.19
C ALA A 43 20.28 9.30 5.77
N ILE A 44 19.24 9.82 6.46
CA ILE A 44 17.86 9.54 6.14
C ILE A 44 17.40 10.33 4.91
N ASP A 45 17.89 11.58 4.76
CA ASP A 45 17.44 12.50 3.71
C ASP A 45 18.10 12.27 2.33
N ALA A 46 18.97 11.28 2.17
CA ALA A 46 19.93 11.24 1.06
C ALA A 46 19.64 10.29 -0.12
N ALA A 47 18.60 9.46 -0.14
CA ALA A 47 18.55 8.37 -1.12
C ALA A 47 17.34 8.35 -2.05
N PRO A 48 17.50 8.62 -3.36
CA PRO A 48 16.48 8.31 -4.36
C PRO A 48 16.40 6.81 -4.60
N GLU A 49 15.20 6.28 -4.74
CA GLU A 49 14.95 4.89 -5.14
C GLU A 49 14.25 4.83 -6.48
N GLU A 50 14.79 4.03 -7.39
CA GLU A 50 14.09 3.67 -8.62
C GLU A 50 13.30 2.40 -8.39
N LYS A 51 12.02 2.45 -8.72
CA LYS A 51 11.10 1.31 -8.60
C LYS A 51 10.77 0.72 -9.96
N ALA A 52 10.28 -0.52 -9.95
CA ALA A 52 9.77 -1.15 -11.15
C ALA A 52 8.82 -0.20 -11.89
N ARG A 53 8.89 -0.16 -13.21
CA ARG A 53 8.09 0.71 -14.10
C ARG A 53 8.65 2.12 -14.32
N GLY A 54 9.89 2.38 -13.93
CA GLY A 54 10.59 3.63 -14.24
C GLY A 54 10.18 4.85 -13.43
N ILE A 55 9.44 4.66 -12.33
CA ILE A 55 9.03 5.76 -11.44
C ILE A 55 10.12 5.97 -10.41
N THR A 56 10.66 7.17 -10.35
CA THR A 56 11.65 7.56 -9.35
C THR A 56 10.96 8.15 -8.13
N ILE A 57 11.22 7.57 -6.97
CA ILE A 57 10.70 8.04 -5.68
C ILE A 57 11.87 8.28 -4.73
N SER A 58 11.94 9.48 -4.18
CA SER A 58 12.92 9.79 -3.14
C SER A 58 12.34 9.32 -1.81
N THR A 59 12.93 8.28 -1.23
CA THR A 59 12.50 7.73 0.06
C THR A 59 13.70 7.36 0.91
N ALA A 60 13.50 7.34 2.22
CA ALA A 60 14.43 6.75 3.15
C ALA A 60 13.77 5.56 3.83
N HIS A 61 14.47 4.44 3.89
CA HIS A 61 14.04 3.25 4.61
C HIS A 61 14.90 3.07 5.84
N VAL A 62 14.27 3.01 6.99
CA VAL A 62 14.96 2.77 8.26
C VAL A 62 14.25 1.65 9.01
N GLU A 63 14.95 1.05 9.95
CA GLU A 63 14.42 0.00 10.79
C GLU A 63 14.65 0.36 12.25
N TYR A 64 13.69 0.06 13.10
CA TYR A 64 13.82 0.17 14.55
C TYR A 64 12.93 -0.84 15.24
N GLU A 65 13.18 -1.07 16.50
CA GLU A 65 12.45 -2.05 17.27
C GLU A 65 11.75 -1.41 18.48
N SER A 66 10.64 -2.01 18.89
CA SER A 66 10.06 -1.87 20.22
C SER A 66 10.40 -3.13 21.03
N ALA A 67 9.88 -3.21 22.27
CA ALA A 67 10.02 -4.40 23.07
C ALA A 67 9.39 -5.64 22.42
N ILE A 68 8.34 -5.46 21.60
CA ILE A 68 7.52 -6.55 21.06
C ILE A 68 7.50 -6.65 19.54
N ARG A 69 8.00 -5.64 18.80
CA ARG A 69 7.90 -5.59 17.33
C ARG A 69 9.17 -5.05 16.67
N HIS A 70 9.32 -5.43 15.40
CA HIS A 70 10.30 -4.86 14.49
C HIS A 70 9.55 -4.01 13.46
N TYR A 71 9.94 -2.72 13.35
CA TYR A 71 9.33 -1.78 12.42
C TYR A 71 10.23 -1.49 11.23
N ALA A 72 9.69 -1.63 10.02
CA ALA A 72 10.27 -1.05 8.82
C ALA A 72 9.55 0.27 8.56
N HIS A 73 10.29 1.35 8.45
CA HIS A 73 9.76 2.71 8.37
C HIS A 73 10.18 3.38 7.08
N VAL A 74 9.22 3.95 6.37
CA VAL A 74 9.44 4.71 5.13
C VAL A 74 9.18 6.18 5.41
N ASP A 75 10.16 7.01 5.07
CA ASP A 75 10.04 8.47 5.11
C ASP A 75 10.16 9.03 3.69
N CYS A 76 9.13 9.72 3.22
CA CYS A 76 9.12 10.40 1.93
C CYS A 76 9.31 11.89 2.20
N PRO A 77 10.45 12.49 1.79
CA PRO A 77 10.75 13.88 2.15
C PRO A 77 9.82 14.90 1.49
N GLY A 78 9.32 14.61 0.30
CA GLY A 78 8.46 15.53 -0.45
C GLY A 78 7.04 15.03 -0.64
N HIS A 79 6.10 15.97 -0.85
CA HIS A 79 4.71 15.65 -1.13
C HIS A 79 4.57 14.79 -2.41
N ALA A 80 5.27 15.13 -3.47
CA ALA A 80 5.23 14.38 -4.72
C ALA A 80 5.71 12.93 -4.53
N ASP A 81 6.77 12.71 -3.78
CA ASP A 81 7.29 11.38 -3.49
C ASP A 81 6.31 10.58 -2.63
N TYR A 82 5.66 11.24 -1.67
CA TYR A 82 4.61 10.63 -0.86
C TYR A 82 3.46 10.14 -1.74
N VAL A 83 2.92 11.01 -2.61
CA VAL A 83 1.81 10.68 -3.52
C VAL A 83 2.19 9.48 -4.41
N LYS A 84 3.37 9.52 -5.03
CA LYS A 84 3.86 8.43 -5.87
C LYS A 84 3.95 7.11 -5.10
N ASN A 85 4.56 7.14 -3.91
CA ASN A 85 4.70 5.95 -3.06
C ASN A 85 3.33 5.35 -2.71
N MET A 86 2.42 6.19 -2.27
CA MET A 86 1.11 5.73 -1.82
C MET A 86 0.29 5.10 -2.95
N ILE A 87 0.27 5.72 -4.11
CA ILE A 87 -0.49 5.22 -5.27
C ILE A 87 0.17 3.97 -5.87
N THR A 88 1.48 3.98 -6.04
CA THR A 88 2.19 2.86 -6.66
C THR A 88 2.36 1.66 -5.72
N GLY A 89 2.28 1.89 -4.41
CA GLY A 89 2.54 0.85 -3.42
C GLY A 89 4.00 0.46 -3.33
N ALA A 90 4.90 1.37 -3.67
CA ALA A 90 6.34 1.14 -3.57
C ALA A 90 6.74 0.70 -2.14
N ALA A 91 6.04 1.23 -1.14
CA ALA A 91 6.11 0.73 0.22
C ALA A 91 4.68 0.63 0.76
N GLN A 92 4.27 -0.57 1.14
CA GLN A 92 2.97 -0.78 1.78
C GLN A 92 3.08 -0.46 3.27
N MET A 93 2.06 0.21 3.81
CA MET A 93 2.01 0.59 5.22
C MET A 93 0.88 -0.14 5.93
N ASP A 94 1.20 -0.76 7.06
CA ASP A 94 0.21 -1.33 7.97
C ASP A 94 -0.39 -0.23 8.85
N GLY A 95 0.32 0.88 8.99
CA GLY A 95 -0.12 2.08 9.64
C GLY A 95 0.76 3.26 9.29
N ALA A 96 0.28 4.46 9.53
CA ALA A 96 1.02 5.70 9.27
C ALA A 96 1.12 6.55 10.53
N ILE A 97 2.23 7.28 10.65
CA ILE A 97 2.42 8.30 11.69
C ILE A 97 2.16 9.65 11.05
N LEU A 98 1.06 10.28 11.42
CA LEU A 98 0.77 11.64 10.99
C LEU A 98 1.54 12.62 11.86
N VAL A 99 2.47 13.35 11.25
CA VAL A 99 3.26 14.37 11.92
C VAL A 99 2.65 15.74 11.61
N CYS A 100 2.17 16.41 12.64
CA CYS A 100 1.57 17.74 12.54
C CYS A 100 2.25 18.66 13.52
N SER A 101 2.61 19.87 13.09
CA SER A 101 3.17 20.87 14.01
C SER A 101 2.11 21.34 14.99
N ALA A 102 2.39 21.24 16.29
CA ALA A 102 1.51 21.76 17.33
C ALA A 102 1.39 23.30 17.25
N ALA A 103 2.41 23.95 16.71
CA ALA A 103 2.44 25.42 16.57
C ALA A 103 1.60 25.91 15.38
N ASP A 104 1.64 25.17 14.26
CA ASP A 104 0.99 25.59 13.01
C ASP A 104 -0.40 24.97 12.82
N GLY A 105 -0.64 23.80 13.42
CA GLY A 105 -1.85 23.02 13.20
C GLY A 105 -1.89 22.33 11.83
N PRO A 106 -3.03 21.73 11.48
CA PRO A 106 -3.18 21.06 10.17
C PRO A 106 -3.04 22.05 9.01
N MET A 107 -2.22 21.66 8.03
CA MET A 107 -1.94 22.43 6.82
C MET A 107 -2.55 21.71 5.60
N PRO A 108 -2.57 22.34 4.41
CA PRO A 108 -3.17 21.71 3.23
C PRO A 108 -2.64 20.31 2.92
N GLN A 109 -1.33 20.09 3.01
CA GLN A 109 -0.76 18.75 2.77
C GLN A 109 -1.16 17.73 3.85
N THR A 110 -1.39 18.19 5.09
CA THR A 110 -1.91 17.32 6.16
C THR A 110 -3.23 16.70 5.74
N ARG A 111 -4.14 17.52 5.22
CA ARG A 111 -5.46 17.08 4.73
C ARG A 111 -5.34 16.13 3.56
N GLU A 112 -4.53 16.50 2.57
CA GLU A 112 -4.30 15.68 1.37
C GLU A 112 -3.71 14.32 1.73
N HIS A 113 -2.76 14.26 2.65
CA HIS A 113 -2.13 13.01 3.07
C HIS A 113 -3.11 12.09 3.80
N ILE A 114 -3.97 12.62 4.65
CA ILE A 114 -4.99 11.83 5.33
C ILE A 114 -5.99 11.28 4.31
N LEU A 115 -6.48 12.14 3.41
CA LEU A 115 -7.41 11.72 2.37
C LEU A 115 -6.81 10.63 1.49
N LEU A 116 -5.59 10.84 1.01
CA LEU A 116 -4.90 9.86 0.16
C LEU A 116 -4.66 8.54 0.91
N SER A 117 -4.26 8.60 2.17
CA SER A 117 -4.10 7.40 3.00
C SER A 117 -5.39 6.59 3.06
N ARG A 118 -6.53 7.27 3.19
CA ARG A 118 -7.84 6.60 3.18
C ARG A 118 -8.12 5.95 1.83
N GLN A 119 -7.87 6.67 0.74
CA GLN A 119 -8.16 6.20 -0.62
C GLN A 119 -7.30 4.98 -1.01
N VAL A 120 -6.04 4.95 -0.60
CA VAL A 120 -5.14 3.83 -0.92
C VAL A 120 -5.20 2.69 0.10
N GLY A 121 -6.01 2.83 1.15
CA GLY A 121 -6.27 1.75 2.10
C GLY A 121 -5.27 1.60 3.24
N VAL A 122 -4.61 2.68 3.68
CA VAL A 122 -3.83 2.65 4.93
C VAL A 122 -4.80 2.46 6.09
N PRO A 123 -4.73 1.35 6.84
CA PRO A 123 -5.79 1.02 7.77
C PRO A 123 -5.77 1.78 9.10
N TYR A 124 -4.60 2.22 9.54
CA TYR A 124 -4.45 2.85 10.85
C TYR A 124 -3.54 4.08 10.79
N ILE A 125 -3.90 5.12 11.55
CA ILE A 125 -3.07 6.32 11.73
C ILE A 125 -2.85 6.53 13.22
N VAL A 126 -1.61 6.88 13.57
CA VAL A 126 -1.22 7.37 14.90
C VAL A 126 -0.71 8.79 14.69
N VAL A 127 -1.01 9.71 15.59
CA VAL A 127 -0.64 11.13 15.42
C VAL A 127 0.47 11.53 16.38
N PHE A 128 1.45 12.24 15.85
CA PHE A 128 2.48 12.90 16.64
C PHE A 128 2.38 14.41 16.41
N LEU A 129 1.93 15.15 17.45
CA LEU A 129 1.92 16.61 17.44
C LEU A 129 3.31 17.09 17.81
N ASN A 130 4.08 17.42 16.77
CA ASN A 130 5.48 17.79 16.89
C ASN A 130 5.64 19.28 17.24
N LYS A 131 6.85 19.68 17.62
CA LYS A 131 7.19 21.06 17.99
C LYS A 131 6.39 21.58 19.17
N ALA A 132 6.03 20.70 20.10
CA ALA A 132 5.30 21.06 21.31
C ALA A 132 6.11 22.01 22.22
N ASP A 133 7.43 22.03 22.07
CA ASP A 133 8.33 22.98 22.73
C ASP A 133 8.09 24.44 22.31
N MET A 134 7.46 24.68 21.16
CA MET A 134 7.15 25.99 20.62
C MET A 134 5.78 26.51 21.08
N VAL A 135 5.03 25.74 21.85
CA VAL A 135 3.69 26.08 22.29
C VAL A 135 3.65 26.12 23.84
N ASP A 136 3.45 27.32 24.39
CA ASP A 136 3.41 27.54 25.85
C ASP A 136 2.00 27.37 26.45
N ASP A 137 0.97 27.45 25.60
CA ASP A 137 -0.43 27.44 26.01
C ASP A 137 -1.06 26.06 25.81
N ALA A 138 -1.46 25.41 26.89
CA ALA A 138 -2.12 24.12 26.87
C ALA A 138 -3.46 24.15 26.09
N GLU A 139 -4.16 25.30 26.09
CA GLU A 139 -5.41 25.41 25.32
C GLU A 139 -5.18 25.38 23.82
N LEU A 140 -4.06 25.91 23.33
CA LEU A 140 -3.68 25.84 21.91
C LEU A 140 -3.35 24.43 21.52
N LEU A 141 -2.67 23.66 22.37
CA LEU A 141 -2.41 22.24 22.11
C LEU A 141 -3.70 21.44 22.01
N GLU A 142 -4.63 21.67 22.92
CA GLU A 142 -5.95 21.01 22.89
C GLU A 142 -6.72 21.35 21.63
N LEU A 143 -6.67 22.63 21.20
CA LEU A 143 -7.34 23.06 19.98
C LEU A 143 -6.80 22.36 18.75
N VAL A 144 -5.48 22.28 18.61
CA VAL A 144 -4.84 21.58 17.49
C VAL A 144 -5.19 20.09 17.52
N GLU A 145 -5.18 19.46 18.70
CA GLU A 145 -5.59 18.06 18.83
C GLU A 145 -7.03 17.85 18.36
N MET A 146 -7.96 18.73 18.75
CA MET A 146 -9.35 18.69 18.32
C MET A 146 -9.49 18.83 16.80
N GLU A 147 -8.75 19.77 16.20
CA GLU A 147 -8.76 19.98 14.75
C GLU A 147 -8.29 18.73 14.00
N VAL A 148 -7.23 18.08 14.50
CA VAL A 148 -6.70 16.84 13.90
C VAL A 148 -7.71 15.71 14.03
N ARG A 149 -8.35 15.57 15.21
CA ARG A 149 -9.38 14.53 15.42
C ARG A 149 -10.58 14.71 14.49
N GLU A 150 -11.06 15.94 14.33
CA GLU A 150 -12.15 16.26 13.42
C GLU A 150 -11.77 15.95 11.97
N LEU A 151 -10.53 16.28 11.59
CA LEU A 151 -10.02 16.01 10.25
C LEU A 151 -9.93 14.50 9.96
N LEU A 152 -9.45 13.70 10.92
CA LEU A 152 -9.41 12.25 10.81
C LEU A 152 -10.82 11.67 10.66
N SER A 153 -11.77 12.12 11.49
CA SER A 153 -13.16 11.68 11.43
C SER A 153 -13.84 12.03 10.09
N LYS A 154 -13.52 13.20 9.55
CA LYS A 154 -14.02 13.65 8.26
C LYS A 154 -13.65 12.68 7.14
N TYR A 155 -12.47 12.07 7.22
CA TYR A 155 -11.96 11.11 6.22
C TYR A 155 -12.10 9.65 6.67
N ASP A 156 -13.07 9.37 7.53
CA ASP A 156 -13.45 8.01 7.96
C ASP A 156 -12.39 7.25 8.76
N PHE A 157 -11.48 7.96 9.41
CA PHE A 157 -10.65 7.38 10.46
C PHE A 157 -11.30 7.62 11.83
N PRO A 158 -11.07 6.74 12.83
CA PRO A 158 -11.69 6.89 14.15
C PRO A 158 -11.00 8.01 14.96
N GLY A 159 -11.30 9.26 14.62
CA GLY A 159 -10.64 10.45 15.18
C GLY A 159 -10.69 10.56 16.70
N ASP A 160 -11.80 10.11 17.32
CA ASP A 160 -11.96 10.19 18.78
C ASP A 160 -11.08 9.18 19.51
N ASP A 161 -10.80 8.03 18.91
CA ASP A 161 -10.04 6.93 19.53
C ASP A 161 -8.57 6.91 19.12
N THR A 162 -8.20 7.62 18.06
CA THR A 162 -6.84 7.64 17.52
C THR A 162 -5.85 8.17 18.58
N PRO A 163 -4.75 7.43 18.85
CA PRO A 163 -3.71 7.92 19.75
C PRO A 163 -3.05 9.19 19.21
N ILE A 164 -2.96 10.22 20.04
CA ILE A 164 -2.26 11.46 19.73
C ILE A 164 -1.22 11.71 20.82
N VAL A 165 0.04 11.80 20.42
CA VAL A 165 1.17 12.05 21.31
C VAL A 165 1.71 13.44 21.04
N HIS A 166 1.92 14.23 22.10
CA HIS A 166 2.53 15.56 22.03
C HIS A 166 4.01 15.46 22.31
N GLY A 167 4.86 16.06 21.51
CA GLY A 167 6.28 16.01 21.75
C GLY A 167 7.09 16.92 20.84
N SER A 168 8.41 16.85 21.02
CA SER A 168 9.39 17.52 20.19
C SER A 168 10.42 16.48 19.73
N ALA A 169 10.39 16.16 18.45
CA ALA A 169 11.37 15.22 17.87
C ALA A 169 12.80 15.75 18.01
N ARG A 170 12.99 17.06 17.86
CA ARG A 170 14.29 17.70 18.02
C ARG A 170 14.84 17.52 19.44
N LEU A 171 14.03 17.82 20.45
CA LEU A 171 14.45 17.64 21.85
C LEU A 171 14.74 16.17 22.17
N ALA A 172 13.91 15.26 21.67
CA ALA A 172 14.14 13.82 21.86
C ALA A 172 15.45 13.38 21.21
N LEU A 173 15.75 13.87 20.02
CA LEU A 173 16.98 13.57 19.31
C LEU A 173 18.22 14.09 20.06
N GLU A 174 18.08 15.22 20.76
CA GLU A 174 19.11 15.80 21.62
C GLU A 174 19.26 15.07 22.98
N GLY A 175 18.38 14.14 23.29
CA GLY A 175 18.41 13.37 24.53
C GLY A 175 17.64 13.98 25.68
N ASP A 176 16.81 14.99 25.46
CA ASP A 176 15.98 15.63 26.46
C ASP A 176 15.04 14.65 27.13
N GLN A 177 15.03 14.62 28.48
CA GLN A 177 14.21 13.69 29.26
C GLN A 177 12.90 14.27 29.79
N SER A 178 12.53 15.48 29.36
CA SER A 178 11.21 16.05 29.69
C SER A 178 10.09 15.25 29.00
N GLU A 179 8.83 15.48 29.43
CA GLU A 179 7.67 14.78 28.88
C GLU A 179 7.53 14.89 27.37
N ILE A 180 8.00 15.97 26.75
CA ILE A 180 7.92 16.21 25.30
C ILE A 180 9.19 15.75 24.56
N GLY A 181 10.20 15.28 25.26
CA GLY A 181 11.45 14.75 24.70
C GLY A 181 11.39 13.24 24.49
N VAL A 182 12.40 12.53 24.98
CA VAL A 182 12.51 11.06 24.86
C VAL A 182 11.25 10.34 25.35
N PRO A 183 10.63 10.69 26.49
CA PRO A 183 9.38 10.03 26.92
C PRO A 183 8.25 10.12 25.90
N ALA A 184 8.14 11.21 25.13
CA ALA A 184 7.13 11.34 24.08
C ALA A 184 7.36 10.33 22.94
N ILE A 185 8.61 10.09 22.56
CA ILE A 185 8.95 9.08 21.53
C ILE A 185 8.60 7.69 22.03
N LEU A 186 8.88 7.39 23.31
CA LEU A 186 8.52 6.09 23.90
C LEU A 186 7.00 5.90 23.93
N LYS A 187 6.23 6.95 24.20
CA LYS A 187 4.75 6.93 24.10
C LYS A 187 4.29 6.69 22.66
N LEU A 188 4.97 7.28 21.68
CA LEU A 188 4.65 7.05 20.28
C LEU A 188 4.88 5.60 19.90
N VAL A 189 6.00 5.00 20.30
CA VAL A 189 6.30 3.59 20.05
C VAL A 189 5.24 2.70 20.69
N ASP A 190 4.85 3.01 21.93
CA ASP A 190 3.78 2.28 22.62
C ASP A 190 2.44 2.39 21.88
N ALA A 191 2.13 3.58 21.38
CA ALA A 191 0.92 3.80 20.58
C ALA A 191 0.94 2.97 19.28
N LEU A 192 2.09 2.88 18.60
CA LEU A 192 2.25 2.02 17.43
C LEU A 192 2.02 0.56 17.79
N ASP A 193 2.60 0.09 18.90
CA ASP A 193 2.47 -1.29 19.34
C ASP A 193 1.03 -1.68 19.70
N THR A 194 0.27 -0.76 20.28
CA THR A 194 -1.08 -1.04 20.81
C THR A 194 -2.20 -0.72 19.82
N TRP A 195 -2.03 0.29 18.96
CA TRP A 195 -3.08 0.74 18.05
C TRP A 195 -3.06 -0.01 16.71
N ILE A 196 -1.86 -0.27 16.17
CA ILE A 196 -1.74 -0.98 14.88
C ILE A 196 -1.70 -2.48 15.16
N PRO A 197 -2.71 -3.27 14.68
CA PRO A 197 -2.66 -4.72 14.84
C PRO A 197 -1.47 -5.33 14.11
N THR A 198 -0.96 -6.44 14.60
CA THR A 198 0.05 -7.21 13.87
C THR A 198 -0.55 -7.71 12.56
N PRO A 199 0.09 -7.44 11.40
CA PRO A 199 -0.45 -7.85 10.12
C PRO A 199 -0.54 -9.37 10.00
N GLU A 200 -1.58 -9.83 9.31
CA GLU A 200 -1.72 -11.23 8.94
C GLU A 200 -0.64 -11.60 7.91
N ARG A 201 0.02 -12.75 8.09
CA ARG A 201 1.00 -13.23 7.11
C ARG A 201 0.31 -13.62 5.80
N ASP A 202 0.97 -13.44 4.66
CA ASP A 202 0.40 -13.80 3.36
C ASP A 202 -0.02 -15.27 3.28
N VAL A 203 0.71 -16.18 3.92
CA VAL A 203 0.37 -17.61 3.95
C VAL A 203 -0.94 -17.92 4.71
N ASP A 204 -1.36 -17.06 5.62
CA ASP A 204 -2.57 -17.25 6.44
C ASP A 204 -3.82 -16.63 5.79
N LYS A 205 -3.65 -15.86 4.70
CA LYS A 205 -4.75 -15.27 3.94
C LYS A 205 -5.42 -16.30 3.02
N PRO A 206 -6.64 -16.05 2.54
CA PRO A 206 -7.28 -16.94 1.56
C PRO A 206 -6.43 -17.10 0.30
N PHE A 207 -6.32 -18.32 -0.20
CA PHE A 207 -5.52 -18.66 -1.38
C PHE A 207 -5.91 -17.81 -2.59
N LEU A 208 -4.90 -17.32 -3.30
CA LEU A 208 -5.06 -16.65 -4.59
C LEU A 208 -3.78 -16.81 -5.42
N MET A 209 -3.96 -17.25 -6.67
CA MET A 209 -2.89 -17.36 -7.66
C MET A 209 -3.34 -16.78 -9.00
N PRO A 210 -2.70 -15.70 -9.48
CA PRO A 210 -2.96 -15.20 -10.83
C PRO A 210 -2.51 -16.22 -11.88
N VAL A 211 -3.33 -16.38 -12.92
CA VAL A 211 -3.02 -17.31 -14.02
C VAL A 211 -2.00 -16.66 -14.97
N GLU A 212 -0.85 -17.29 -15.14
CA GLU A 212 0.16 -16.87 -16.11
C GLU A 212 0.06 -17.66 -17.40
N ASP A 213 0.17 -18.99 -17.33
CA ASP A 213 0.08 -19.87 -18.48
C ASP A 213 -0.83 -21.06 -18.21
N VAL A 214 -1.37 -21.63 -19.28
CA VAL A 214 -2.24 -22.80 -19.23
C VAL A 214 -1.73 -23.83 -20.22
N PHE A 215 -1.53 -25.07 -19.76
CA PHE A 215 -1.04 -26.16 -20.56
C PHE A 215 -1.97 -27.38 -20.50
N SER A 216 -2.07 -28.08 -21.58
CA SER A 216 -2.72 -29.39 -21.61
C SER A 216 -1.64 -30.46 -21.61
N ILE A 217 -1.68 -31.35 -20.62
CA ILE A 217 -0.73 -32.46 -20.51
C ILE A 217 -1.47 -33.78 -20.80
N SER A 218 -1.00 -34.51 -21.81
CA SER A 218 -1.58 -35.81 -22.20
C SER A 218 -1.59 -36.75 -20.99
N GLY A 219 -2.76 -37.30 -20.66
CA GLY A 219 -2.94 -38.22 -19.55
C GLY A 219 -3.07 -37.58 -18.16
N ARG A 220 -2.86 -36.27 -18.02
CA ARG A 220 -2.95 -35.59 -16.74
C ARG A 220 -4.03 -34.50 -16.69
N GLY A 221 -4.40 -33.92 -17.83
CA GLY A 221 -5.39 -32.82 -17.89
C GLY A 221 -4.78 -31.45 -18.02
N THR A 222 -5.43 -30.45 -17.49
CA THR A 222 -5.03 -29.04 -17.59
C THR A 222 -4.16 -28.62 -16.41
N VAL A 223 -3.01 -28.00 -16.71
CA VAL A 223 -2.10 -27.42 -15.71
C VAL A 223 -2.12 -25.90 -15.87
N VAL A 224 -2.34 -25.21 -14.78
CA VAL A 224 -2.30 -23.74 -14.71
C VAL A 224 -1.08 -23.33 -13.90
N THR A 225 -0.24 -22.47 -14.48
CA THR A 225 0.97 -22.00 -13.81
C THR A 225 0.82 -20.54 -13.37
N GLY A 226 1.50 -20.21 -12.30
CA GLY A 226 1.55 -18.87 -11.77
C GLY A 226 2.34 -18.80 -10.46
N ARG A 227 2.44 -17.59 -9.95
CA ARG A 227 2.99 -17.37 -8.62
C ARG A 227 1.85 -17.24 -7.62
N ILE A 228 1.90 -18.02 -6.56
CA ILE A 228 0.90 -17.92 -5.49
C ILE A 228 1.09 -16.58 -4.77
N GLU A 229 0.08 -15.72 -4.84
CA GLU A 229 0.12 -14.38 -4.26
C GLU A 229 -0.11 -14.42 -2.75
N ARG A 230 -1.03 -15.27 -2.31
CA ARG A 230 -1.38 -15.44 -0.89
C ARG A 230 -1.97 -16.81 -0.63
N GLY A 231 -1.94 -17.21 0.64
CA GLY A 231 -2.56 -18.45 1.11
C GLY A 231 -1.74 -19.70 0.87
N ILE A 232 -2.38 -20.83 1.12
CA ILE A 232 -1.86 -22.17 0.94
C ILE A 232 -2.86 -22.94 0.09
N ILE A 233 -2.36 -23.70 -0.91
CA ILE A 233 -3.15 -24.59 -1.72
C ILE A 233 -2.68 -26.03 -1.49
N LYS A 234 -3.63 -26.93 -1.30
CA LYS A 234 -3.37 -28.35 -1.08
C LYS A 234 -4.06 -29.17 -2.14
N VAL A 235 -3.49 -30.31 -2.45
CA VAL A 235 -4.16 -31.32 -3.29
C VAL A 235 -5.50 -31.70 -2.66
N GLY A 236 -6.57 -31.63 -3.44
CA GLY A 236 -7.93 -31.91 -2.99
C GLY A 236 -8.74 -30.64 -2.68
N ASP A 237 -8.10 -29.46 -2.61
CA ASP A 237 -8.80 -28.22 -2.34
C ASP A 237 -9.70 -27.81 -3.51
N GLU A 238 -10.91 -27.36 -3.18
CA GLU A 238 -11.82 -26.74 -4.13
C GLU A 238 -11.39 -25.27 -4.33
N ILE A 239 -11.43 -24.81 -5.58
CA ILE A 239 -11.10 -23.42 -5.94
C ILE A 239 -12.14 -22.86 -6.91
N GLU A 240 -12.14 -21.55 -7.04
CA GLU A 240 -12.87 -20.84 -8.10
C GLU A 240 -11.89 -20.22 -9.10
N ILE A 241 -12.31 -20.21 -10.37
CA ILE A 241 -11.62 -19.51 -11.45
C ILE A 241 -12.39 -18.22 -11.68
N VAL A 242 -11.78 -17.07 -11.36
CA VAL A 242 -12.47 -15.77 -11.27
C VAL A 242 -11.89 -14.76 -12.26
N GLY A 243 -12.78 -14.04 -12.94
CA GLY A 243 -12.44 -12.96 -13.87
C GLY A 243 -12.68 -13.32 -15.33
N ILE A 244 -12.86 -12.32 -16.17
CA ILE A 244 -13.03 -12.38 -17.63
C ILE A 244 -14.29 -13.17 -18.05
N ARG A 245 -14.43 -14.38 -17.59
CA ARG A 245 -15.56 -15.30 -17.87
C ARG A 245 -16.40 -15.52 -16.61
N PRO A 246 -17.60 -16.11 -16.73
CA PRO A 246 -18.35 -16.53 -15.54
C PRO A 246 -17.52 -17.40 -14.62
N THR A 247 -17.65 -17.16 -13.31
CA THR A 247 -16.90 -17.89 -12.29
C THR A 247 -17.19 -19.39 -12.37
N GLN A 248 -16.15 -20.22 -12.36
CA GLN A 248 -16.23 -21.67 -12.37
C GLN A 248 -15.60 -22.26 -11.12
N LYS A 249 -16.09 -23.40 -10.70
CA LYS A 249 -15.51 -24.17 -9.60
C LYS A 249 -14.78 -25.40 -10.13
N THR A 250 -13.66 -25.73 -9.52
CA THR A 250 -12.93 -26.96 -9.81
C THR A 250 -12.15 -27.41 -8.57
N THR A 251 -11.52 -28.56 -8.67
CA THR A 251 -10.70 -29.13 -7.59
C THR A 251 -9.25 -29.26 -8.07
N VAL A 252 -8.31 -28.90 -7.21
CA VAL A 252 -6.88 -29.08 -7.46
C VAL A 252 -6.54 -30.55 -7.23
N THR A 253 -6.07 -31.24 -8.27
CA THR A 253 -5.70 -32.65 -8.20
C THR A 253 -4.21 -32.88 -8.10
N GLY A 254 -3.40 -31.85 -8.30
CA GLY A 254 -1.96 -31.93 -8.16
C GLY A 254 -1.33 -30.56 -8.02
N VAL A 255 -0.22 -30.49 -7.30
CA VAL A 255 0.62 -29.32 -7.14
C VAL A 255 2.02 -29.65 -7.59
N GLU A 256 2.57 -28.90 -8.53
CA GLU A 256 3.91 -29.12 -9.10
C GLU A 256 4.79 -27.89 -8.87
N MET A 257 6.04 -28.13 -8.44
CA MET A 257 7.11 -27.13 -8.41
C MET A 257 8.43 -27.81 -8.77
N PHE A 258 9.25 -27.15 -9.60
CA PHE A 258 10.55 -27.69 -10.01
C PHE A 258 10.48 -29.14 -10.56
N ARG A 259 9.42 -29.41 -11.34
CA ARG A 259 9.14 -30.76 -11.94
C ARG A 259 8.88 -31.85 -10.88
N LYS A 260 8.56 -31.47 -9.64
CA LYS A 260 8.21 -32.40 -8.57
C LYS A 260 6.75 -32.22 -8.17
N LEU A 261 6.09 -33.34 -7.90
CA LEU A 261 4.75 -33.33 -7.33
C LEU A 261 4.86 -33.10 -5.82
N LEU A 262 4.09 -32.16 -5.31
CA LEU A 262 4.06 -31.82 -3.90
C LEU A 262 2.64 -31.92 -3.35
N ASP A 263 2.51 -31.99 -2.02
CA ASP A 263 1.20 -32.03 -1.39
C ASP A 263 0.55 -30.65 -1.29
N GLN A 264 1.37 -29.59 -1.27
CA GLN A 264 0.88 -28.22 -1.15
C GLN A 264 1.86 -27.21 -1.72
N GLY A 265 1.33 -26.00 -1.99
CA GLY A 265 2.10 -24.79 -2.30
C GLY A 265 1.62 -23.64 -1.45
N GLN A 266 2.45 -22.61 -1.30
CA GLN A 266 2.13 -21.44 -0.47
C GLN A 266 2.56 -20.12 -1.10
N ALA A 267 2.09 -19.03 -0.53
CA ALA A 267 2.43 -17.68 -0.95
C ALA A 267 3.94 -17.52 -1.24
N GLY A 268 4.25 -16.97 -2.41
CA GLY A 268 5.62 -16.79 -2.90
C GLY A 268 6.11 -17.89 -3.83
N ASP A 269 5.47 -19.06 -3.86
CA ASP A 269 5.87 -20.18 -4.71
C ASP A 269 5.41 -19.98 -6.16
N ASN A 270 6.28 -20.34 -7.10
CA ASN A 270 5.89 -20.51 -8.50
C ASN A 270 5.41 -21.96 -8.67
N ALA A 271 4.14 -22.14 -8.96
CA ALA A 271 3.52 -23.46 -8.96
C ALA A 271 2.74 -23.74 -10.24
N GLY A 272 2.63 -25.04 -10.57
CA GLY A 272 1.68 -25.54 -11.54
C GLY A 272 0.58 -26.31 -10.81
N LEU A 273 -0.67 -25.99 -11.08
CA LEU A 273 -1.83 -26.65 -10.46
C LEU A 273 -2.58 -27.47 -11.51
N LEU A 274 -2.79 -28.76 -11.22
CA LEU A 274 -3.63 -29.61 -12.05
C LEU A 274 -5.09 -29.42 -11.63
N LEU A 275 -5.98 -29.17 -12.60
CA LEU A 275 -7.38 -28.91 -12.36
C LEU A 275 -8.26 -30.04 -12.90
N ARG A 276 -9.19 -30.51 -12.05
CA ARG A 276 -10.11 -31.59 -12.42
C ARG A 276 -11.15 -31.13 -13.42
N GLY A 277 -11.33 -31.89 -14.53
CA GLY A 277 -12.39 -31.67 -15.48
C GLY A 277 -12.37 -30.34 -16.20
N THR A 278 -11.26 -29.62 -16.12
CA THR A 278 -11.09 -28.29 -16.73
C THR A 278 -10.29 -28.45 -18.02
N LYS A 279 -10.80 -27.90 -19.11
CA LYS A 279 -10.11 -27.90 -20.41
C LYS A 279 -9.20 -26.66 -20.49
N ARG A 280 -8.16 -26.76 -21.33
CA ARG A 280 -7.24 -25.64 -21.55
C ARG A 280 -7.98 -24.35 -21.95
N ASP A 281 -9.02 -24.46 -22.79
CA ASP A 281 -9.77 -23.31 -23.27
C ASP A 281 -10.74 -22.71 -22.23
N ASP A 282 -10.95 -23.37 -21.09
CA ASP A 282 -11.82 -22.91 -20.02
C ASP A 282 -11.12 -21.91 -19.09
N VAL A 283 -9.80 -21.81 -19.16
CA VAL A 283 -8.97 -20.95 -18.29
C VAL A 283 -8.05 -20.12 -19.16
N GLU A 284 -7.86 -18.86 -18.78
CA GLU A 284 -6.96 -17.96 -19.53
C GLU A 284 -6.18 -17.02 -18.62
N ARG A 285 -5.09 -16.51 -19.15
CA ARG A 285 -4.28 -15.47 -18.50
C ARG A 285 -5.16 -14.26 -18.18
N GLY A 286 -4.98 -13.70 -16.99
CA GLY A 286 -5.80 -12.60 -16.50
C GLY A 286 -6.87 -13.00 -15.49
N GLN A 287 -7.21 -14.29 -15.46
CA GLN A 287 -8.04 -14.85 -14.40
C GLN A 287 -7.20 -15.13 -13.16
N VAL A 288 -7.84 -15.38 -12.03
CA VAL A 288 -7.19 -15.86 -10.82
C VAL A 288 -7.81 -17.18 -10.38
N LEU A 289 -7.02 -18.02 -9.74
CA LEU A 289 -7.50 -19.16 -8.99
C LEU A 289 -7.58 -18.72 -7.52
N ALA A 290 -8.70 -18.93 -6.88
CA ALA A 290 -8.93 -18.42 -5.52
C ALA A 290 -9.74 -19.38 -4.66
N LYS A 291 -9.61 -19.24 -3.35
CA LYS A 291 -10.49 -19.93 -2.41
C LYS A 291 -11.94 -19.54 -2.71
N PRO A 292 -12.89 -20.49 -2.76
CA PRO A 292 -14.28 -20.18 -3.07
C PRO A 292 -14.86 -19.06 -2.19
N GLY A 293 -15.50 -18.07 -2.82
CA GLY A 293 -16.12 -16.94 -2.14
C GLY A 293 -15.17 -15.88 -1.62
N SER A 294 -13.86 -16.01 -1.82
CA SER A 294 -12.87 -15.08 -1.26
C SER A 294 -12.64 -13.82 -2.08
N ILE A 295 -12.95 -13.85 -3.37
CA ILE A 295 -12.83 -12.71 -4.27
C ILE A 295 -13.87 -12.80 -5.38
N THR A 296 -14.36 -11.65 -5.86
CA THR A 296 -15.38 -11.55 -6.90
C THR A 296 -14.88 -10.72 -8.08
N PRO A 297 -15.43 -10.96 -9.31
CA PRO A 297 -15.07 -10.15 -10.47
C PRO A 297 -15.85 -8.84 -10.52
N HIS A 298 -15.22 -7.78 -11.03
CA HIS A 298 -15.81 -6.44 -11.12
C HIS A 298 -15.40 -5.73 -12.39
N THR A 299 -16.25 -4.82 -12.87
CA THR A 299 -16.03 -4.05 -14.09
C THR A 299 -15.88 -2.55 -13.85
N GLU A 300 -16.38 -2.02 -12.74
CA GLU A 300 -16.40 -0.57 -12.50
C GLU A 300 -15.90 -0.23 -11.12
N PHE A 301 -14.98 0.72 -11.04
CA PHE A 301 -14.37 1.12 -9.76
C PHE A 301 -13.87 2.56 -9.80
N GLU A 302 -13.78 3.16 -8.61
CA GLU A 302 -13.05 4.42 -8.41
C GLU A 302 -11.58 4.10 -8.14
N ALA A 303 -10.68 4.89 -8.71
CA ALA A 303 -9.25 4.73 -8.54
C ALA A 303 -8.55 6.05 -8.23
N GLU A 304 -7.48 5.98 -7.46
CA GLU A 304 -6.48 7.04 -7.39
C GLU A 304 -5.35 6.68 -8.35
N VAL A 305 -5.00 7.60 -9.23
CA VAL A 305 -4.05 7.36 -10.32
C VAL A 305 -2.97 8.43 -10.33
N TYR A 306 -1.73 7.98 -10.48
CA TYR A 306 -0.59 8.83 -10.80
C TYR A 306 -0.26 8.67 -12.28
N VAL A 307 -0.25 9.78 -13.03
CA VAL A 307 0.10 9.78 -14.45
C VAL A 307 1.59 10.08 -14.57
N LEU A 308 2.35 9.15 -15.16
CA LEU A 308 3.79 9.32 -15.28
C LEU A 308 4.12 10.61 -16.06
N SER A 309 5.15 11.33 -15.59
CA SER A 309 5.67 12.49 -16.31
C SER A 309 6.41 12.04 -17.58
N LYS A 310 6.66 12.96 -18.48
CA LYS A 310 7.45 12.72 -19.68
C LYS A 310 8.82 12.14 -19.34
N ASP A 311 9.47 12.67 -18.31
CA ASP A 311 10.80 12.22 -17.88
C ASP A 311 10.78 10.79 -17.30
N GLU A 312 9.64 10.34 -16.80
CA GLU A 312 9.45 8.98 -16.28
C GLU A 312 9.04 7.98 -17.39
N GLY A 313 9.03 8.42 -18.64
CA GLY A 313 8.62 7.60 -19.77
C GLY A 313 7.13 7.63 -20.07
N GLY A 314 6.40 8.56 -19.46
CA GLY A 314 4.96 8.72 -19.64
C GLY A 314 4.58 9.43 -20.95
N ARG A 315 3.32 9.83 -21.02
CA ARG A 315 2.79 10.59 -22.16
C ARG A 315 3.45 11.95 -22.24
N HIS A 316 3.51 12.50 -23.47
CA HIS A 316 3.99 13.85 -23.72
C HIS A 316 2.83 14.87 -23.77
N THR A 317 1.61 14.38 -23.88
CA THR A 317 0.39 15.20 -24.02
C THR A 317 -0.62 14.81 -22.94
N PRO A 318 -1.53 15.73 -22.58
CA PRO A 318 -2.60 15.39 -21.64
C PRO A 318 -3.58 14.38 -22.26
N PHE A 319 -4.37 13.72 -21.41
CA PHE A 319 -5.54 12.98 -21.85
C PHE A 319 -6.81 13.64 -21.34
N PHE A 320 -7.91 13.31 -22.00
CA PHE A 320 -9.20 13.94 -21.79
C PHE A 320 -10.26 12.90 -21.42
N LYS A 321 -11.45 13.37 -21.08
CA LYS A 321 -12.63 12.52 -20.88
C LYS A 321 -12.82 11.60 -22.09
N GLY A 322 -13.13 10.34 -21.83
CA GLY A 322 -13.28 9.34 -22.89
C GLY A 322 -12.00 8.58 -23.25
N TYR A 323 -10.92 8.87 -22.58
CA TYR A 323 -9.66 8.14 -22.71
C TYR A 323 -9.89 6.64 -22.48
N ARG A 324 -9.35 5.77 -23.35
CA ARG A 324 -9.55 4.33 -23.32
C ARG A 324 -8.22 3.55 -23.40
N PRO A 325 -7.41 3.60 -22.36
CA PRO A 325 -6.14 2.86 -22.34
C PRO A 325 -6.34 1.41 -21.93
N GLN A 326 -5.21 0.69 -21.82
CA GLN A 326 -5.15 -0.64 -21.23
C GLN A 326 -4.86 -0.51 -19.74
N PHE A 327 -5.55 -1.32 -18.94
CA PHE A 327 -5.33 -1.44 -17.50
C PHE A 327 -4.70 -2.80 -17.23
N TYR A 328 -3.48 -2.79 -16.72
CA TYR A 328 -2.74 -4.01 -16.45
C TYR A 328 -2.97 -4.46 -15.02
N PHE A 329 -3.73 -5.55 -14.88
CA PHE A 329 -4.03 -6.17 -13.60
C PHE A 329 -3.30 -7.51 -13.51
N ARG A 330 -2.38 -7.64 -12.57
CA ARG A 330 -1.60 -8.86 -12.30
C ARG A 330 -0.89 -9.42 -13.54
N THR A 331 -1.59 -10.07 -14.45
CA THR A 331 -0.97 -10.79 -15.58
C THR A 331 -1.51 -10.40 -16.96
N THR A 332 -2.47 -9.49 -17.05
CA THR A 332 -3.04 -9.13 -18.35
C THR A 332 -3.54 -7.69 -18.43
N ASP A 333 -3.56 -7.18 -19.67
CA ASP A 333 -4.14 -5.87 -19.99
C ASP A 333 -5.63 -6.00 -20.33
N ILE A 334 -6.44 -5.09 -19.85
CA ILE A 334 -7.87 -5.01 -20.16
C ILE A 334 -8.20 -3.58 -20.53
N THR A 335 -8.86 -3.38 -21.66
CA THR A 335 -9.30 -2.06 -22.09
C THR A 335 -10.37 -1.51 -21.15
N GLY A 336 -10.23 -0.24 -20.77
CA GLY A 336 -11.21 0.43 -19.93
C GLY A 336 -11.40 1.88 -20.34
N ALA A 337 -12.59 2.41 -20.05
CA ALA A 337 -12.94 3.80 -20.26
C ALA A 337 -12.78 4.59 -18.98
N VAL A 338 -12.21 5.79 -19.09
CA VAL A 338 -11.95 6.68 -17.96
C VAL A 338 -13.02 7.77 -17.91
N GLN A 339 -13.58 7.96 -16.71
CA GLN A 339 -14.46 9.08 -16.40
C GLN A 339 -13.74 9.96 -15.37
N LEU A 340 -13.55 11.23 -15.71
CA LEU A 340 -12.89 12.20 -14.84
C LEU A 340 -13.90 12.85 -13.86
N PRO A 341 -13.42 13.37 -12.71
CA PRO A 341 -14.29 14.09 -11.78
C PRO A 341 -14.91 15.33 -12.42
N GLU A 342 -16.04 15.78 -11.85
CA GLU A 342 -16.67 17.02 -12.24
C GLU A 342 -15.67 18.20 -12.15
N GLY A 343 -15.62 19.04 -13.18
CA GLY A 343 -14.71 20.18 -13.25
C GLY A 343 -13.30 19.84 -13.75
N VAL A 344 -12.97 18.57 -13.94
CA VAL A 344 -11.69 18.15 -14.50
C VAL A 344 -11.90 17.77 -15.97
N GLU A 345 -11.35 18.55 -16.88
CA GLU A 345 -11.49 18.31 -18.32
C GLU A 345 -10.29 17.58 -18.92
N MET A 346 -9.11 17.74 -18.34
CA MET A 346 -7.88 17.08 -18.78
C MET A 346 -6.97 16.72 -17.63
N VAL A 347 -6.10 15.75 -17.86
CA VAL A 347 -5.07 15.31 -16.92
C VAL A 347 -3.72 15.39 -17.61
N MET A 348 -2.79 16.12 -17.00
CA MET A 348 -1.44 16.32 -17.51
C MET A 348 -0.50 15.23 -17.04
N PRO A 349 0.55 14.90 -17.84
CA PRO A 349 1.63 14.07 -17.35
C PRO A 349 2.21 14.64 -16.03
N GLY A 350 2.39 13.80 -15.03
CA GLY A 350 2.86 14.20 -13.70
C GLY A 350 1.75 14.49 -12.70
N ASP A 351 0.50 14.54 -13.13
CA ASP A 351 -0.65 14.76 -12.24
C ASP A 351 -1.04 13.48 -11.52
N ASN A 352 -1.67 13.64 -10.36
CA ASN A 352 -2.46 12.59 -9.76
C ASN A 352 -3.95 12.97 -9.85
N VAL A 353 -4.80 11.98 -10.06
CA VAL A 353 -6.23 12.21 -10.29
C VAL A 353 -7.05 11.05 -9.74
N LYS A 354 -8.24 11.39 -9.24
CA LYS A 354 -9.29 10.40 -8.93
C LYS A 354 -10.11 10.18 -10.19
N MET A 355 -10.35 8.94 -10.57
CA MET A 355 -11.16 8.63 -11.76
C MET A 355 -12.07 7.44 -11.52
N VAL A 356 -13.10 7.32 -12.33
CA VAL A 356 -13.93 6.12 -12.42
C VAL A 356 -13.53 5.38 -13.69
N VAL A 357 -13.25 4.09 -13.55
CA VAL A 357 -12.84 3.21 -14.64
C VAL A 357 -13.93 2.17 -14.88
N THR A 358 -14.31 1.99 -16.15
CA THR A 358 -15.22 0.94 -16.58
C THR A 358 -14.48 0.02 -17.56
N LEU A 359 -14.24 -1.23 -17.13
CA LEU A 359 -13.53 -2.23 -17.92
C LEU A 359 -14.46 -2.95 -18.88
N ILE A 360 -13.93 -3.37 -20.03
CA ILE A 360 -14.71 -4.17 -21.00
C ILE A 360 -14.93 -5.61 -20.55
N ASN A 361 -14.10 -6.13 -19.64
CA ASN A 361 -14.25 -7.46 -19.07
C ASN A 361 -14.08 -7.39 -17.55
N PRO A 362 -14.77 -8.24 -16.79
CA PRO A 362 -14.60 -8.26 -15.35
C PRO A 362 -13.24 -8.79 -14.93
N VAL A 363 -12.73 -8.25 -13.83
CA VAL A 363 -11.45 -8.63 -13.22
C VAL A 363 -11.69 -8.95 -11.76
N ALA A 364 -11.06 -10.02 -11.29
CA ALA A 364 -11.04 -10.34 -9.85
C ALA A 364 -10.31 -9.23 -9.11
N MET A 365 -10.99 -8.54 -8.21
CA MET A 365 -10.39 -7.44 -7.46
C MET A 365 -11.00 -7.25 -6.08
N ASP A 366 -10.17 -6.72 -5.19
CA ASP A 366 -10.57 -6.14 -3.92
C ASP A 366 -10.13 -4.68 -3.90
N GLU A 367 -10.68 -3.90 -3.00
CA GLU A 367 -10.17 -2.55 -2.74
C GLU A 367 -8.70 -2.64 -2.31
N GLY A 368 -7.87 -1.74 -2.82
CA GLY A 368 -6.43 -1.77 -2.61
C GLY A 368 -5.62 -2.46 -3.69
N LEU A 369 -6.27 -3.14 -4.65
CA LEU A 369 -5.55 -3.74 -5.77
C LEU A 369 -4.91 -2.65 -6.63
N ARG A 370 -3.62 -2.81 -6.93
CA ARG A 370 -2.87 -1.88 -7.76
C ARG A 370 -2.79 -2.36 -9.20
N PHE A 371 -2.70 -1.40 -10.10
CA PHE A 371 -2.65 -1.66 -11.54
C PHE A 371 -1.75 -0.64 -12.24
N ALA A 372 -1.34 -0.97 -13.45
CA ALA A 372 -0.67 -0.02 -14.34
C ALA A 372 -1.63 0.40 -15.45
N ILE A 373 -1.44 1.62 -15.96
CA ILE A 373 -2.10 2.11 -17.16
C ILE A 373 -1.09 2.06 -18.29
N ARG A 374 -1.47 1.46 -19.41
CA ARG A 374 -0.56 1.17 -20.53
C ARG A 374 -1.15 1.61 -21.85
N GLU A 375 -0.28 2.13 -22.73
CA GLU A 375 -0.59 2.43 -24.11
C GLU A 375 0.43 1.70 -24.99
N GLY A 376 -0.02 0.81 -25.87
CA GLY A 376 0.87 0.07 -26.77
C GLY A 376 1.98 -0.70 -26.03
N GLY A 377 1.70 -1.24 -24.86
CA GLY A 377 2.68 -1.96 -24.06
C GLY A 377 3.59 -1.08 -23.19
N ARG A 378 3.47 0.25 -23.32
CA ARG A 378 4.25 1.20 -22.52
C ARG A 378 3.44 1.68 -21.30
N THR A 379 4.03 1.63 -20.12
CA THR A 379 3.39 2.13 -18.91
C THR A 379 3.35 3.68 -18.92
N VAL A 380 2.15 4.21 -18.79
CA VAL A 380 1.93 5.68 -18.75
C VAL A 380 1.32 6.14 -17.43
N GLY A 381 0.93 5.21 -16.56
CA GLY A 381 0.37 5.54 -15.26
C GLY A 381 0.35 4.36 -14.32
N ALA A 382 0.07 4.63 -13.07
CA ALA A 382 -0.11 3.63 -12.04
C ALA A 382 -1.29 4.04 -11.15
N GLY A 383 -2.04 3.08 -10.67
CA GLY A 383 -3.21 3.37 -9.86
C GLY A 383 -3.51 2.30 -8.83
N VAL A 384 -4.47 2.62 -7.99
CA VAL A 384 -4.99 1.72 -6.95
C VAL A 384 -6.50 1.80 -6.93
N VAL A 385 -7.15 0.63 -6.79
CA VAL A 385 -8.61 0.55 -6.66
C VAL A 385 -9.00 1.08 -5.28
N ALA A 386 -9.67 2.24 -5.26
CA ALA A 386 -10.10 2.88 -4.02
C ALA A 386 -11.48 2.41 -3.58
N LYS A 387 -12.40 2.22 -4.53
CA LYS A 387 -13.77 1.78 -4.25
C LYS A 387 -14.34 0.98 -5.42
N ILE A 388 -14.93 -0.16 -5.15
CA ILE A 388 -15.60 -0.98 -6.16
C ILE A 388 -17.05 -0.51 -6.31
N ILE A 389 -17.50 -0.30 -7.57
CA ILE A 389 -18.84 0.15 -7.90
C ILE A 389 -19.69 -1.01 -8.44
N LYS A 390 -19.17 -1.79 -9.40
CA LYS A 390 -19.85 -2.95 -9.98
C LYS A 390 -18.94 -4.14 -10.15
#